data_56cdb783d701652aba69c03ab5f4bc22
#
_entry.id   56cdb783d701652aba69c03ab5f4bc22
#
_cell.length_a   1.000
_cell.length_b   1.000
_cell.length_c   1.000
_cell.angle_alpha   90.00
_cell.angle_beta   90.00
_cell.angle_gamma   90.00
#
_symmetry.space_group_name_H-M   'P 1'
#
loop_
_entity.id
_entity.type
_entity.pdbx_description
1 polymer ?
#
loop_
_entity_poly.entity_id
_entity_poly.type
_entity_poly.pdbx_seq_one_letter_code
_entity_poly.pdbx_strand_id
1 'polypeptide(L)'
;EGKFVTSRQIRERLYRETLKDVSLRVTDTDRDTAFNVAGRGEMSLSILIETMRREGYEFQVSPARVLYKEIDGVKCEPIERLVVDVPGDCVGSVIDKLGQRKADMLEMTPVGDRMKIEFLIPARGLFGYRNDFLTDTKGEGIMASVFDSYAPYKGDISRRGNGSMISFETGESITYGLF
;
A
#
# COMPACT_ATOMS: atom_id res chain seq x y z
N GLU A 1 15.90 9.51 21.52
CA GLU A 1 15.61 8.25 22.23
C GLU A 1 14.18 8.25 22.73
N GLY A 2 13.44 7.17 22.46
CA GLY A 2 12.06 7.02 22.86
C GLY A 2 11.90 6.90 24.38
N LYS A 3 10.74 7.33 24.89
CA LYS A 3 10.40 7.25 26.31
C LYS A 3 10.01 5.82 26.73
N PHE A 4 9.43 5.06 25.78
CA PHE A 4 8.93 3.70 25.98
C PHE A 4 9.59 2.76 24.95
N VAL A 5 10.54 1.96 25.40
CA VAL A 5 11.40 1.12 24.55
C VAL A 5 11.25 -0.39 24.79
N THR A 6 10.50 -0.78 25.82
CA THR A 6 10.34 -2.20 26.16
C THR A 6 9.22 -2.86 25.39
N SER A 7 9.41 -4.12 24.99
CA SER A 7 8.37 -4.91 24.31
C SER A 7 7.08 -5.01 25.11
N ARG A 8 7.17 -5.10 26.44
CA ARG A 8 6.01 -5.11 27.33
C ARG A 8 5.17 -3.82 27.21
N GLN A 9 5.81 -2.65 27.22
CA GLN A 9 5.12 -1.36 27.07
C GLN A 9 4.46 -1.23 25.70
N ILE A 10 5.16 -1.67 24.63
CA ILE A 10 4.62 -1.68 23.27
C ILE A 10 3.40 -2.61 23.18
N ARG A 11 3.51 -3.83 23.75
CA ARG A 11 2.42 -4.79 23.82
C ARG A 11 1.17 -4.22 24.50
N GLU A 12 1.33 -3.69 25.69
CA GLU A 12 0.23 -3.09 26.48
C GLU A 12 -0.44 -1.95 25.70
N ARG A 13 0.34 -1.13 24.98
CA ARG A 13 -0.17 -0.03 24.18
C ARG A 13 -0.95 -0.54 22.95
N LEU A 14 -0.44 -1.54 22.24
CA LEU A 14 -1.11 -2.15 21.10
C LEU A 14 -2.45 -2.81 21.51
N TYR A 15 -2.46 -3.58 22.60
CA TYR A 15 -3.70 -4.19 23.09
C TYR A 15 -4.72 -3.15 23.59
N ARG A 16 -4.28 -2.03 24.14
CA ARG A 16 -5.18 -0.93 24.47
C ARG A 16 -5.84 -0.33 23.23
N GLU A 17 -5.14 -0.30 22.10
CA GLU A 17 -5.72 0.21 20.85
C GLU A 17 -6.79 -0.73 20.29
N THR A 18 -6.66 -2.04 20.45
CA THR A 18 -7.72 -2.98 20.01
C THR A 18 -9.06 -2.79 20.73
N LEU A 19 -9.06 -2.16 21.90
CA LEU A 19 -10.29 -1.81 22.61
C LEU A 19 -11.02 -0.62 21.98
N LYS A 20 -10.31 0.22 21.21
CA LYS A 20 -10.85 1.40 20.53
C LYS A 20 -11.20 1.09 19.08
N ASP A 21 -10.36 0.31 18.41
CA ASP A 21 -10.53 -0.07 17.01
C ASP A 21 -10.75 -1.58 16.90
N VAL A 22 -12.01 -1.98 16.70
CA VAL A 22 -12.42 -3.38 16.54
C VAL A 22 -11.89 -4.04 15.27
N SER A 23 -11.41 -3.28 14.31
CA SER A 23 -10.79 -3.78 13.08
C SER A 23 -9.32 -4.14 13.26
N LEU A 24 -8.69 -3.65 14.32
CA LEU A 24 -7.29 -3.91 14.63
C LEU A 24 -7.15 -5.27 15.31
N ARG A 25 -6.22 -6.08 14.83
CA ARG A 25 -5.84 -7.37 15.45
C ARG A 25 -4.37 -7.34 15.79
N VAL A 26 -4.06 -7.70 17.01
CA VAL A 26 -2.69 -7.82 17.51
C VAL A 26 -2.48 -9.27 17.93
N THR A 27 -1.43 -9.90 17.44
CA THR A 27 -1.02 -11.25 17.84
C THR A 27 0.45 -11.28 18.16
N ASP A 28 0.79 -12.02 19.21
CA ASP A 28 2.19 -12.27 19.58
C ASP A 28 2.84 -13.14 18.46
N THR A 29 4.15 -13.04 18.31
CA THR A 29 4.94 -13.90 17.41
C THR A 29 5.78 -14.86 18.24
N ASP A 30 6.49 -15.76 17.58
CA ASP A 30 7.47 -16.65 18.24
C ASP A 30 8.63 -15.89 18.89
N ARG A 31 8.75 -14.59 18.65
CA ARG A 31 9.73 -13.70 19.25
C ARG A 31 9.04 -12.80 20.27
N ASP A 32 9.47 -12.83 21.52
CA ASP A 32 8.93 -12.00 22.62
C ASP A 32 9.03 -10.48 22.38
N THR A 33 9.78 -10.07 21.38
CA THR A 33 10.02 -8.66 21.05
C THR A 33 9.28 -8.19 19.80
N ALA A 34 8.50 -9.05 19.12
CA ALA A 34 7.82 -8.73 17.89
C ALA A 34 6.33 -9.05 17.95
N PHE A 35 5.52 -8.23 17.31
CA PHE A 35 4.05 -8.37 17.27
C PHE A 35 3.56 -8.28 15.83
N ASN A 36 2.60 -9.13 15.49
CA ASN A 36 1.85 -8.99 14.24
C ASN A 36 0.68 -8.06 14.50
N VAL A 37 0.61 -6.99 13.71
CA VAL A 37 -0.47 -6.01 13.79
C VAL A 37 -1.16 -5.96 12.44
N ALA A 38 -2.44 -6.32 12.41
CA ALA A 38 -3.27 -6.30 11.21
C ALA A 38 -4.41 -5.30 11.37
N GLY A 39 -4.64 -4.50 10.37
CA GLY A 39 -5.69 -3.49 10.34
C GLY A 39 -6.45 -3.50 9.02
N ARG A 40 -7.46 -2.67 8.91
CA ARG A 40 -8.32 -2.56 7.73
C ARG A 40 -7.57 -2.14 6.47
N GLY A 41 -6.47 -1.38 6.62
CA GLY A 41 -5.67 -0.92 5.51
C GLY A 41 -4.40 -0.19 5.94
N GLU A 42 -3.58 0.19 4.96
CA GLU A 42 -2.29 0.85 5.18
C GLU A 42 -2.43 2.17 5.97
N MET A 43 -3.46 2.96 5.68
CA MET A 43 -3.67 4.25 6.32
C MET A 43 -3.92 4.11 7.84
N SER A 44 -4.76 3.17 8.25
CA SER A 44 -5.03 2.96 9.69
C SER A 44 -3.80 2.53 10.46
N LEU A 45 -2.99 1.64 9.86
CA LEU A 45 -1.72 1.22 10.45
C LEU A 45 -0.71 2.37 10.52
N SER A 46 -0.63 3.21 9.49
CA SER A 46 0.26 4.37 9.46
C SER A 46 -0.11 5.39 10.53
N ILE A 47 -1.40 5.64 10.75
CA ILE A 47 -1.90 6.52 11.82
C ILE A 47 -1.53 5.95 13.19
N LEU A 48 -1.72 4.65 13.41
CA LEU A 48 -1.34 4.00 14.66
C LEU A 48 0.16 4.14 14.94
N ILE A 49 1.01 3.85 13.94
CA ILE A 49 2.47 3.97 14.03
C ILE A 49 2.86 5.40 14.41
N GLU A 50 2.34 6.38 13.70
CA GLU A 50 2.68 7.79 13.95
C GLU A 50 2.17 8.27 15.32
N THR A 51 0.98 7.83 15.74
CA THR A 51 0.44 8.14 17.06
C THR A 51 1.33 7.59 18.17
N MET A 52 1.74 6.33 18.05
CA MET A 52 2.64 5.70 19.03
C MET A 52 4.01 6.40 19.07
N ARG A 53 4.55 6.79 17.91
CA ARG A 53 5.82 7.55 17.87
C ARG A 53 5.69 8.90 18.59
N ARG A 54 4.61 9.64 18.39
CA ARG A 54 4.33 10.90 19.09
C ARG A 54 4.14 10.72 20.59
N GLU A 55 3.60 9.59 21.02
CA GLU A 55 3.50 9.22 22.44
C GLU A 55 4.87 8.90 23.04
N GLY A 56 5.92 8.72 22.24
CA GLY A 56 7.29 8.46 22.67
C GLY A 56 7.67 6.97 22.68
N TYR A 57 6.93 6.12 21.99
CA TYR A 57 7.32 4.73 21.78
C TYR A 57 8.38 4.62 20.68
N GLU A 58 9.40 3.80 20.94
CA GLU A 58 10.45 3.50 19.96
C GLU A 58 10.38 2.04 19.54
N PHE A 59 10.16 1.81 18.24
CA PHE A 59 9.99 0.48 17.65
C PHE A 59 10.33 0.50 16.16
N GLN A 60 10.57 -0.69 15.61
CA GLN A 60 10.79 -0.90 14.19
C GLN A 60 9.53 -1.49 13.54
N VAL A 61 9.29 -1.14 12.30
CA VAL A 61 8.15 -1.64 11.51
C VAL A 61 8.68 -2.32 10.26
N SER A 62 8.20 -3.54 10.00
CA SER A 62 8.45 -4.21 8.72
C SER A 62 7.50 -3.68 7.64
N PRO A 63 7.83 -3.84 6.35
CA PRO A 63 6.90 -3.52 5.28
C PRO A 63 5.56 -4.25 5.46
N ALA A 64 4.46 -3.51 5.21
CA ALA A 64 3.12 -4.07 5.27
C ALA A 64 2.92 -5.18 4.22
N ARG A 65 2.14 -6.19 4.58
CA ARG A 65 1.78 -7.31 3.71
C ARG A 65 0.28 -7.52 3.78
N VAL A 66 -0.32 -7.88 2.65
CA VAL A 66 -1.73 -8.30 2.63
C VAL A 66 -1.90 -9.67 3.29
N LEU A 67 -3.03 -9.88 3.93
CA LEU A 67 -3.38 -11.18 4.49
C LEU A 67 -4.02 -12.03 3.39
N TYR A 68 -3.39 -13.15 3.09
CA TYR A 68 -3.94 -14.16 2.18
C TYR A 68 -4.95 -15.04 2.92
N LYS A 69 -5.89 -15.60 2.17
CA LYS A 69 -6.81 -16.64 2.64
C LYS A 69 -6.69 -17.85 1.74
N GLU A 70 -6.89 -19.02 2.29
CA GLU A 70 -7.07 -20.24 1.52
C GLU A 70 -8.59 -20.50 1.40
N ILE A 71 -9.08 -20.59 0.17
CA ILE A 71 -10.47 -20.84 -0.15
C ILE A 71 -10.47 -22.04 -1.11
N ASP A 72 -11.10 -23.14 -0.72
CA ASP A 72 -11.16 -24.38 -1.50
C ASP A 72 -9.78 -24.91 -1.94
N GLY A 73 -8.77 -24.79 -1.06
CA GLY A 73 -7.40 -25.21 -1.34
C GLY A 73 -6.62 -24.24 -2.24
N VAL A 74 -7.21 -23.11 -2.63
CA VAL A 74 -6.57 -22.09 -3.47
C VAL A 74 -6.16 -20.89 -2.63
N LYS A 75 -4.91 -20.44 -2.79
CA LYS A 75 -4.41 -19.22 -2.17
C LYS A 75 -5.09 -18.02 -2.82
N CYS A 76 -5.87 -17.28 -2.02
CA CYS A 76 -6.60 -16.08 -2.45
C CYS A 76 -6.03 -14.82 -1.79
N GLU A 77 -6.11 -13.71 -2.53
CA GLU A 77 -5.70 -12.40 -2.10
C GLU A 77 -6.87 -11.40 -2.10
N PRO A 78 -6.84 -10.37 -1.25
CA PRO A 78 -7.88 -9.34 -1.24
C PRO A 78 -7.81 -8.50 -2.51
N ILE A 79 -8.96 -8.32 -3.14
CA ILE A 79 -9.16 -7.49 -4.32
C ILE A 79 -9.90 -6.24 -3.92
N GLU A 80 -9.46 -5.11 -4.43
CA GLU A 80 -10.13 -3.82 -4.27
C GLU A 80 -10.73 -3.36 -5.59
N ARG A 81 -11.90 -2.77 -5.51
CA ARG A 81 -12.50 -1.98 -6.59
C ARG A 81 -11.92 -0.59 -6.50
N LEU A 82 -11.11 -0.26 -7.49
CA LEU A 82 -10.47 1.03 -7.64
C LEU A 82 -11.22 1.88 -8.65
N VAL A 83 -11.58 3.08 -8.27
CA VAL A 83 -12.14 4.10 -9.15
C VAL A 83 -11.13 5.23 -9.28
N VAL A 84 -10.77 5.57 -10.50
CA VAL A 84 -9.92 6.72 -10.81
C VAL A 84 -10.65 7.68 -11.73
N ASP A 85 -10.45 8.96 -11.49
CA ASP A 85 -10.93 10.07 -12.31
C ASP A 85 -9.72 10.91 -12.72
N VAL A 86 -9.42 10.94 -14.01
CA VAL A 86 -8.19 11.53 -14.54
C VAL A 86 -8.43 12.36 -15.79
N PRO A 87 -7.59 13.38 -16.06
CA PRO A 87 -7.60 14.09 -17.33
C PRO A 87 -7.36 13.14 -18.51
N GLY A 88 -7.97 13.42 -19.67
CA GLY A 88 -7.89 12.55 -20.83
C GLY A 88 -6.47 12.26 -21.34
N ASP A 89 -5.55 13.22 -21.19
CA ASP A 89 -4.15 13.09 -21.60
C ASP A 89 -3.34 12.14 -20.68
N CYS A 90 -3.83 11.86 -19.45
CA CYS A 90 -3.16 11.01 -18.49
C CYS A 90 -3.65 9.55 -18.49
N VAL A 91 -4.72 9.23 -19.23
CA VAL A 91 -5.37 7.92 -19.22
C VAL A 91 -4.41 6.78 -19.58
N GLY A 92 -3.60 6.94 -20.62
CA GLY A 92 -2.67 5.90 -21.09
C GLY A 92 -1.67 5.48 -20.02
N SER A 93 -1.00 6.45 -19.38
CA SER A 93 0.01 6.18 -18.34
C SER A 93 -0.60 5.50 -17.11
N VAL A 94 -1.83 5.86 -16.74
CA VAL A 94 -2.54 5.26 -15.60
C VAL A 94 -2.92 3.81 -15.90
N ILE A 95 -3.46 3.52 -17.09
CA ILE A 95 -3.82 2.16 -17.51
C ILE A 95 -2.59 1.26 -17.56
N ASP A 96 -1.50 1.72 -18.15
CA ASP A 96 -0.26 0.95 -18.27
C ASP A 96 0.32 0.58 -16.88
N LYS A 97 0.41 1.55 -15.98
CA LYS A 97 0.92 1.30 -14.62
C LYS A 97 0.01 0.40 -13.78
N LEU A 98 -1.30 0.56 -13.90
CA LEU A 98 -2.25 -0.32 -13.22
C LEU A 98 -2.23 -1.74 -13.80
N GLY A 99 -2.07 -1.90 -15.11
CA GLY A 99 -1.89 -3.20 -15.77
C GLY A 99 -0.66 -3.94 -15.25
N GLN A 100 0.49 -3.25 -15.10
CA GLN A 100 1.69 -3.84 -14.50
C GLN A 100 1.48 -4.29 -13.04
N ARG A 101 0.53 -3.67 -12.34
CA ARG A 101 0.12 -4.00 -10.96
C ARG A 101 -1.01 -5.02 -10.89
N LYS A 102 -1.32 -5.71 -12.02
CA LYS A 102 -2.34 -6.76 -12.14
C LYS A 102 -3.77 -6.27 -11.95
N ALA A 103 -4.05 -5.02 -12.30
CA ALA A 103 -5.41 -4.50 -12.36
C ALA A 103 -6.13 -4.99 -13.62
N ASP A 104 -7.38 -5.38 -13.47
CA ASP A 104 -8.31 -5.65 -14.55
C ASP A 104 -9.24 -4.46 -14.70
N MET A 105 -9.30 -3.85 -15.87
CA MET A 105 -10.21 -2.75 -16.15
C MET A 105 -11.63 -3.29 -16.35
N LEU A 106 -12.59 -2.72 -15.62
CA LEU A 106 -14.00 -3.07 -15.71
C LEU A 106 -14.75 -2.16 -16.68
N GLU A 107 -14.60 -0.86 -16.49
CA GLU A 107 -15.35 0.15 -17.22
C GLU A 107 -14.52 1.43 -17.37
N MET A 108 -14.77 2.15 -18.48
CA MET A 108 -14.19 3.45 -18.74
C MET A 108 -15.27 4.36 -19.30
N THR A 109 -15.59 5.45 -18.61
CA THR A 109 -16.67 6.37 -18.95
C THR A 109 -16.14 7.80 -19.07
N PRO A 110 -16.33 8.47 -20.21
CA PRO A 110 -15.97 9.87 -20.34
C PRO A 110 -16.93 10.76 -19.54
N VAL A 111 -16.37 11.74 -18.83
CA VAL A 111 -17.09 12.75 -18.07
C VAL A 111 -16.52 14.13 -18.40
N GLY A 112 -17.07 14.77 -19.42
CA GLY A 112 -16.53 16.02 -19.96
C GLY A 112 -15.14 15.82 -20.60
N ASP A 113 -14.15 16.54 -20.11
CA ASP A 113 -12.74 16.43 -20.51
C ASP A 113 -11.94 15.40 -19.68
N ARG A 114 -12.61 14.74 -18.75
CA ARG A 114 -12.03 13.75 -17.83
C ARG A 114 -12.52 12.33 -18.16
N MET A 115 -11.81 11.37 -17.64
CA MET A 115 -12.13 9.96 -17.79
C MET A 115 -12.27 9.29 -16.42
N LYS A 116 -13.44 8.72 -16.16
CA LYS A 116 -13.66 7.86 -14.98
C LYS A 116 -13.41 6.42 -15.38
N ILE A 117 -12.53 5.72 -14.66
CA ILE A 117 -12.16 4.34 -14.96
C ILE A 117 -12.30 3.50 -13.69
N GLU A 118 -12.89 2.31 -13.82
CA GLU A 118 -13.03 1.35 -12.74
C GLU A 118 -12.16 0.12 -12.99
N PHE A 119 -11.49 -0.33 -11.94
CA PHE A 119 -10.61 -1.50 -11.97
C PHE A 119 -10.89 -2.45 -10.80
N LEU A 120 -10.60 -3.74 -11.00
CA LEU A 120 -10.35 -4.69 -9.92
C LEU A 120 -8.85 -4.92 -9.79
N ILE A 121 -8.30 -4.61 -8.65
CA ILE A 121 -6.86 -4.68 -8.40
C ILE A 121 -6.56 -5.42 -7.11
N PRO A 122 -5.51 -6.29 -7.06
CA PRO A 122 -5.03 -6.81 -5.81
C PRO A 122 -4.63 -5.67 -4.85
N ALA A 123 -5.08 -5.71 -3.60
CA ALA A 123 -4.78 -4.66 -2.61
C ALA A 123 -3.27 -4.36 -2.50
N ARG A 124 -2.42 -5.39 -2.63
CA ARG A 124 -0.95 -5.22 -2.67
C ARG A 124 -0.46 -4.40 -3.88
N GLY A 125 -1.24 -4.32 -4.95
CA GLY A 125 -0.94 -3.51 -6.13
C GLY A 125 -1.10 -2.01 -5.87
N LEU A 126 -1.89 -1.63 -4.87
CA LEU A 126 -2.09 -0.22 -4.49
C LEU A 126 -0.98 0.31 -3.57
N PHE A 127 -0.19 -0.57 -2.94
CA PHE A 127 0.90 -0.14 -2.07
C PHE A 127 1.91 0.73 -2.82
N GLY A 128 2.08 1.96 -2.33
CA GLY A 128 2.96 2.96 -2.92
C GLY A 128 2.48 3.57 -4.24
N TYR A 129 1.35 3.13 -4.81
CA TYR A 129 0.87 3.62 -6.11
C TYR A 129 0.38 5.08 -6.07
N ARG A 130 -0.12 5.54 -4.93
CA ARG A 130 -0.70 6.89 -4.81
C ARG A 130 0.25 8.00 -5.25
N ASN A 131 1.53 7.90 -4.92
CA ASN A 131 2.53 8.90 -5.30
C ASN A 131 2.80 8.88 -6.81
N ASP A 132 2.91 7.67 -7.39
CA ASP A 132 3.08 7.50 -8.84
C ASP A 132 1.86 8.07 -9.59
N PHE A 133 0.65 7.77 -9.10
CA PHE A 133 -0.60 8.26 -9.66
C PHE A 133 -0.69 9.78 -9.65
N LEU A 134 -0.36 10.43 -8.54
CA LEU A 134 -0.34 11.90 -8.46
C LEU A 134 0.69 12.51 -9.39
N THR A 135 1.86 11.89 -9.53
CA THR A 135 2.88 12.35 -10.48
C THR A 135 2.41 12.24 -11.92
N ASP A 136 1.83 11.10 -12.30
CA ASP A 136 1.35 10.84 -13.66
C ASP A 136 0.19 11.74 -14.06
N THR A 137 -0.64 12.10 -13.10
CA THR A 137 -1.81 12.97 -13.31
C THR A 137 -1.54 14.42 -12.97
N LYS A 138 -0.28 14.82 -12.76
CA LYS A 138 0.12 16.20 -12.41
C LYS A 138 -0.60 16.75 -11.18
N GLY A 139 -1.01 15.85 -10.27
CA GLY A 139 -1.79 16.18 -9.08
C GLY A 139 -3.31 16.32 -9.30
N GLU A 140 -3.81 16.21 -10.52
CA GLU A 140 -5.22 16.42 -10.86
C GLU A 140 -6.07 15.14 -10.74
N GLY A 141 -5.44 13.97 -10.62
CA GLY A 141 -6.14 12.69 -10.52
C GLY A 141 -6.81 12.49 -9.17
N ILE A 142 -8.01 11.92 -9.20
CA ILE A 142 -8.75 11.49 -8.00
C ILE A 142 -8.76 9.97 -7.99
N MET A 143 -8.47 9.37 -6.85
CA MET A 143 -8.39 7.93 -6.67
C MET A 143 -9.09 7.51 -5.38
N ALA A 144 -10.00 6.55 -5.49
CA ALA A 144 -10.68 5.93 -4.36
C ALA A 144 -10.72 4.42 -4.53
N SER A 145 -10.51 3.67 -3.47
CA SER A 145 -10.62 2.22 -3.48
C SER A 145 -11.46 1.71 -2.32
N VAL A 146 -12.10 0.57 -2.53
CA VAL A 146 -12.89 -0.14 -1.53
C VAL A 146 -12.68 -1.64 -1.71
N PHE A 147 -12.65 -2.37 -0.59
CA PHE A 147 -12.60 -3.83 -0.64
C PHE A 147 -13.79 -4.40 -1.41
N ASP A 148 -13.51 -5.28 -2.36
CA ASP A 148 -14.53 -5.97 -3.17
C ASP A 148 -14.67 -7.44 -2.74
N SER A 149 -13.63 -8.23 -2.90
CA SER A 149 -13.70 -9.68 -2.71
C SER A 149 -12.32 -10.29 -2.45
N TYR A 150 -12.30 -11.61 -2.28
CA TYR A 150 -11.09 -12.41 -2.35
C TYR A 150 -11.09 -13.19 -3.68
N ALA A 151 -9.98 -13.14 -4.41
CA ALA A 151 -9.79 -13.88 -5.66
C ALA A 151 -8.45 -14.63 -5.65
N PRO A 152 -8.28 -15.64 -6.50
CA PRO A 152 -7.02 -16.37 -6.62
C PRO A 152 -5.84 -15.43 -6.85
N TYR A 153 -4.69 -15.79 -6.25
CA TYR A 153 -3.47 -15.02 -6.35
C TYR A 153 -3.03 -14.80 -7.79
N LYS A 154 -2.91 -13.56 -8.23
CA LYS A 154 -2.60 -13.15 -9.62
C LYS A 154 -1.11 -13.19 -9.98
N GLY A 155 -0.28 -13.87 -9.19
CA GLY A 155 1.16 -13.94 -9.42
C GLY A 155 1.90 -12.69 -8.92
N ASP A 156 3.21 -12.65 -9.11
CA ASP A 156 4.04 -11.58 -8.59
C ASP A 156 3.83 -10.25 -9.33
N ILE A 157 3.86 -9.18 -8.55
CA ILE A 157 3.92 -7.81 -9.07
C ILE A 157 5.38 -7.38 -8.99
N SER A 158 5.94 -6.97 -10.12
CA SER A 158 7.31 -6.44 -10.16
C SER A 158 7.42 -5.24 -9.22
N ARG A 159 8.30 -5.34 -8.25
CA ARG A 159 8.64 -4.27 -7.34
C ARG A 159 10.09 -3.87 -7.57
N ARG A 160 10.39 -2.61 -7.30
CA ARG A 160 11.77 -2.14 -7.30
C ARG A 160 12.58 -2.95 -6.28
N GLY A 161 13.46 -3.82 -6.76
CA GLY A 161 14.26 -4.72 -5.91
C GLY A 161 15.46 -4.04 -5.24
N ASN A 162 15.97 -2.97 -5.88
CA ASN A 162 17.19 -2.28 -5.46
C ASN A 162 16.89 -0.84 -5.03
N GLY A 163 17.85 -0.22 -4.33
CA GLY A 163 17.78 1.17 -3.92
C GLY A 163 17.70 2.17 -5.08
N SER A 164 17.73 3.45 -4.76
CA SER A 164 17.77 4.53 -5.74
C SER A 164 19.16 5.11 -5.80
N MET A 165 19.67 5.33 -7.00
CA MET A 165 20.80 6.23 -7.21
C MET A 165 20.26 7.65 -7.33
N ILE A 166 20.82 8.55 -6.55
CA ILE A 166 20.44 9.97 -6.53
C ILE A 166 21.63 10.75 -7.09
N SER A 167 21.38 11.53 -8.17
CA SER A 167 22.40 12.43 -8.69
C SER A 167 22.76 13.47 -7.64
N PHE A 168 24.04 13.64 -7.37
CA PHE A 168 24.56 14.64 -6.46
C PHE A 168 24.85 15.98 -7.18
N GLU A 169 25.13 15.91 -8.48
CA GLU A 169 25.45 17.08 -9.32
C GLU A 169 24.66 17.05 -10.64
N THR A 170 24.62 18.20 -11.29
CA THR A 170 24.05 18.31 -12.64
C THR A 170 25.00 17.68 -13.66
N GLY A 171 24.47 16.82 -14.53
CA GLY A 171 25.27 16.14 -15.56
C GLY A 171 24.41 15.18 -16.39
N GLU A 172 25.02 14.58 -17.41
CA GLU A 172 24.39 13.53 -18.20
C GLU A 172 24.76 12.15 -17.64
N SER A 173 23.75 11.31 -17.46
CA SER A 173 23.97 9.92 -17.07
C SER A 173 24.35 9.09 -18.30
N ILE A 174 25.43 8.31 -18.19
CA ILE A 174 25.86 7.37 -19.21
C ILE A 174 25.58 5.94 -18.75
N THR A 175 25.14 5.10 -19.67
CA THR A 175 24.73 3.72 -19.36
C THR A 175 25.82 2.93 -18.62
N TYR A 176 27.08 3.12 -19.00
CA TYR A 176 28.22 2.43 -18.34
C TYR A 176 28.41 2.84 -16.88
N GLY A 177 28.07 4.06 -16.50
CA GLY A 177 28.17 4.53 -15.11
C GLY A 177 26.97 4.16 -14.23
N LEU A 178 25.93 3.56 -14.81
CA LEU A 178 24.72 3.13 -14.11
C LEU A 178 24.69 1.65 -13.75
N PHE A 179 25.70 0.87 -14.13
CA PHE A 179 25.87 -0.54 -13.82
C PHE A 179 26.78 -0.76 -12.61
#